data_a24dacd95f7c5cbe0b109238416f6146
#
_entry.id   a24dacd95f7c5cbe0b109238416f6146
#
_cell.length_a   1.000
_cell.length_b   1.000
_cell.length_c   1.000
_cell.angle_alpha   90.00
_cell.angle_beta   90.00
_cell.angle_gamma   90.00
#
_symmetry.space_group_name_H-M   'P 1'
#
loop_
_entity.id
_entity.type
_entity.pdbx_description
1 polymer ?
#
loop_
_entity_poly.entity_id
_entity_poly.type
_entity_poly.pdbx_seq_one_letter_code
_entity_poly.pdbx_strand_id
1 'polypeptide(L)'
;MEERRGAVRRALSAAIVAVAVGSAGAEACEVPGGFAPTGRAESAGITVVFRTLPPAIELGRHFAVEALVCGADPLPVLTRIDAHMPEHRHGMNYRPTLSAKGDGRYVAEGLLFHMPGRWEFVFDVEAGGRRTRLATDMDVE
;
A
#
# COMPACT_ATOMS: atom_id res chain seq x y z
N MET A 1 -65.80 45.26 24.32
CA MET A 1 -64.41 45.62 24.24
C MET A 1 -63.58 44.36 24.53
N GLU A 2 -63.19 43.68 23.48
CA GLU A 2 -62.58 42.36 23.60
C GLU A 2 -61.26 42.41 22.83
N GLU A 3 -60.16 42.41 23.58
CA GLU A 3 -58.84 42.56 23.10
C GLU A 3 -58.26 41.17 22.72
N ARG A 4 -58.15 40.91 21.43
CA ARG A 4 -57.56 39.66 20.91
C ARG A 4 -56.03 39.77 20.93
N ARG A 5 -55.40 39.08 21.87
CA ARG A 5 -54.00 38.90 21.92
C ARG A 5 -53.52 37.88 20.84
N GLY A 6 -52.91 38.38 19.78
CA GLY A 6 -52.31 37.55 18.75
C GLY A 6 -51.01 36.90 19.27
N ALA A 7 -51.01 35.59 19.31
CA ALA A 7 -49.81 34.81 19.62
C ALA A 7 -48.94 34.68 18.39
N VAL A 8 -47.79 35.34 18.38
CA VAL A 8 -46.75 35.21 17.34
C VAL A 8 -45.99 33.92 17.61
N ARG A 9 -46.24 32.90 16.80
CA ARG A 9 -45.43 31.66 16.79
C ARG A 9 -44.15 31.94 16.02
N ARG A 10 -43.05 32.04 16.74
CA ARG A 10 -41.71 32.02 16.14
C ARG A 10 -41.34 30.59 15.72
N ALA A 11 -41.29 30.35 14.43
CA ALA A 11 -40.76 29.12 13.88
C ALA A 11 -39.20 29.15 13.98
N LEU A 12 -38.64 28.29 14.80
CA LEU A 12 -37.20 28.04 14.81
C LEU A 12 -36.90 27.10 13.63
N SER A 13 -36.32 27.64 12.58
CA SER A 13 -35.71 26.84 11.50
C SER A 13 -34.41 26.29 11.97
N ALA A 14 -34.32 25.01 12.28
CA ALA A 14 -33.08 24.31 12.53
C ALA A 14 -32.38 24.06 11.18
N ALA A 15 -31.30 24.77 10.94
CA ALA A 15 -30.41 24.49 9.79
C ALA A 15 -29.60 23.23 10.10
N ILE A 16 -29.88 22.16 9.36
CA ILE A 16 -29.08 20.93 9.40
C ILE A 16 -27.85 21.18 8.54
N VAL A 17 -26.69 21.37 9.18
CA VAL A 17 -25.39 21.40 8.49
C VAL A 17 -25.02 19.96 8.18
N ALA A 18 -25.17 19.55 6.93
CA ALA A 18 -24.67 18.28 6.44
C ALA A 18 -23.13 18.38 6.32
N VAL A 19 -22.43 17.76 7.26
CA VAL A 19 -20.98 17.56 7.16
C VAL A 19 -20.76 16.48 6.12
N ALA A 20 -20.34 16.87 4.92
CA ALA A 20 -19.84 15.94 3.91
C ALA A 20 -18.53 15.35 4.41
N VAL A 21 -18.58 14.10 4.88
CA VAL A 21 -17.38 13.29 5.12
C VAL A 21 -16.81 12.96 3.74
N GLY A 22 -15.86 13.76 3.29
CA GLY A 22 -15.08 13.46 2.10
C GLY A 22 -14.32 12.17 2.35
N SER A 23 -14.70 11.08 1.66
CA SER A 23 -13.86 9.91 1.54
C SER A 23 -12.57 10.36 0.88
N ALA A 24 -11.45 10.41 1.61
CA ALA A 24 -10.14 10.51 1.03
C ALA A 24 -9.95 9.24 0.18
N GLY A 25 -10.28 9.34 -1.10
CA GLY A 25 -9.99 8.28 -2.06
C GLY A 25 -8.48 8.05 -2.04
N ALA A 26 -8.06 6.80 -1.86
CA ALA A 26 -6.68 6.43 -2.10
C ALA A 26 -6.32 6.91 -3.50
N GLU A 27 -5.37 7.84 -3.60
CA GLU A 27 -4.89 8.30 -4.91
C GLU A 27 -4.41 7.08 -5.68
N ALA A 28 -4.97 6.92 -6.89
CA ALA A 28 -4.62 5.80 -7.74
C ALA A 28 -3.11 5.84 -8.00
N CYS A 29 -2.43 4.74 -7.69
CA CYS A 29 -1.01 4.59 -7.98
C CYS A 29 -0.79 4.62 -9.48
N GLU A 30 -0.29 5.73 -10.01
CA GLU A 30 0.04 5.84 -11.43
C GLU A 30 1.28 5.03 -11.74
N VAL A 31 1.07 3.97 -12.48
CA VAL A 31 2.16 3.09 -12.92
C VAL A 31 2.73 3.62 -14.23
N PRO A 32 4.04 3.92 -14.30
CA PRO A 32 4.66 4.42 -15.52
C PRO A 32 4.49 3.47 -16.70
N GLY A 33 4.38 4.02 -17.91
CA GLY A 33 4.34 3.22 -19.13
C GLY A 33 5.54 2.27 -19.21
N GLY A 34 5.28 1.00 -19.56
CA GLY A 34 6.30 -0.05 -19.62
C GLY A 34 6.61 -0.75 -18.30
N PHE A 35 6.01 -0.34 -17.19
CA PHE A 35 6.07 -1.09 -15.94
C PHE A 35 4.90 -2.10 -15.91
N ALA A 36 5.20 -3.37 -16.17
CA ALA A 36 4.21 -4.44 -16.08
C ALA A 36 4.23 -5.01 -14.66
N PRO A 37 3.22 -4.72 -13.81
CA PRO A 37 3.22 -5.21 -12.43
C PRO A 37 3.12 -6.72 -12.35
N THR A 38 3.90 -7.32 -11.45
CA THR A 38 3.70 -8.71 -11.01
C THR A 38 2.64 -8.78 -9.91
N GLY A 39 2.56 -7.76 -9.07
CA GLY A 39 1.60 -7.70 -7.98
C GLY A 39 1.50 -6.33 -7.32
N ARG A 40 0.61 -6.26 -6.33
CA ARG A 40 0.43 -5.08 -5.48
C ARG A 40 0.06 -5.49 -4.06
N ALA A 41 0.43 -4.65 -3.11
CA ALA A 41 0.04 -4.75 -1.71
C ALA A 41 -0.52 -3.42 -1.23
N GLU A 42 -1.54 -3.46 -0.38
CA GLU A 42 -2.23 -2.25 0.11
C GLU A 42 -2.49 -2.35 1.61
N SER A 43 -2.26 -1.27 2.31
CA SER A 43 -2.61 -1.12 3.72
C SER A 43 -2.59 0.36 4.13
N ALA A 44 -3.54 0.77 4.96
CA ALA A 44 -3.59 2.09 5.59
C ALA A 44 -3.42 3.28 4.60
N GLY A 45 -4.02 3.18 3.40
CA GLY A 45 -3.94 4.22 2.38
C GLY A 45 -2.60 4.27 1.62
N ILE A 46 -1.74 3.29 1.84
CA ILE A 46 -0.47 3.12 1.14
C ILE A 46 -0.63 1.96 0.15
N THR A 47 -0.12 2.13 -1.06
CA THR A 47 -0.05 1.09 -2.08
C THR A 47 1.41 0.90 -2.50
N VAL A 48 1.83 -0.36 -2.59
CA VAL A 48 3.08 -0.76 -3.23
C VAL A 48 2.73 -1.60 -4.45
N VAL A 49 3.07 -1.11 -5.64
CA VAL A 49 2.99 -1.86 -6.89
C VAL A 49 4.39 -2.35 -7.23
N PHE A 50 4.54 -3.62 -7.56
CA PHE A 50 5.87 -4.17 -7.81
C PHE A 50 5.92 -5.12 -8.99
N ARG A 51 7.12 -5.32 -9.53
CA ARG A 51 7.42 -6.37 -10.50
C ARG A 51 8.69 -7.11 -10.12
N THR A 52 8.76 -8.36 -10.52
CA THR A 52 9.97 -9.19 -10.41
C THR A 52 10.83 -9.05 -11.66
N LEU A 53 12.14 -9.13 -11.48
CA LEU A 53 13.13 -9.06 -12.53
C LEU A 53 14.09 -10.25 -12.37
N PRO A 54 14.02 -11.27 -13.25
CA PRO A 54 13.10 -11.41 -14.39
C PRO A 54 11.64 -11.56 -13.98
N PRO A 55 10.66 -11.40 -14.91
CA PRO A 55 9.23 -11.54 -14.62
C PRO A 55 8.84 -12.92 -14.09
N ALA A 56 9.47 -13.98 -14.58
CA ALA A 56 9.30 -15.33 -14.06
C ALA A 56 10.38 -15.62 -13.00
N ILE A 57 9.95 -16.07 -11.83
CA ILE A 57 10.84 -16.48 -10.75
C ILE A 57 11.21 -17.95 -10.96
N GLU A 58 12.51 -18.22 -11.02
CA GLU A 58 13.07 -19.58 -11.07
C GLU A 58 13.62 -19.96 -9.70
N LEU A 59 13.26 -21.15 -9.21
CA LEU A 59 13.78 -21.69 -7.94
C LEU A 59 15.30 -21.78 -7.95
N GLY A 60 15.92 -21.38 -6.84
CA GLY A 60 17.37 -21.41 -6.67
C GLY A 60 18.13 -20.35 -7.46
N ARG A 61 17.45 -19.42 -8.11
CA ARG A 61 18.05 -18.29 -8.81
C ARG A 61 17.73 -16.97 -8.15
N HIS A 62 18.74 -16.10 -8.09
CA HIS A 62 18.54 -14.73 -7.61
C HIS A 62 17.66 -13.93 -8.59
N PHE A 63 16.79 -13.13 -8.01
CA PHE A 63 15.96 -12.15 -8.73
C PHE A 63 15.94 -10.82 -7.99
N ALA A 64 15.44 -9.79 -8.64
CA ALA A 64 15.21 -8.50 -8.05
C ALA A 64 13.71 -8.16 -8.03
N VAL A 65 13.35 -7.23 -7.16
CA VAL A 65 12.01 -6.63 -7.11
C VAL A 65 12.15 -5.13 -7.33
N GLU A 66 11.50 -4.61 -8.36
CA GLU A 66 11.30 -3.17 -8.51
C GLU A 66 9.93 -2.79 -7.97
N ALA A 67 9.87 -1.79 -7.09
CA ALA A 67 8.66 -1.37 -6.42
C ALA A 67 8.40 0.13 -6.60
N LEU A 68 7.12 0.49 -6.71
CA LEU A 68 6.59 1.85 -6.68
C LEU A 68 5.74 2.01 -5.44
N VAL A 69 6.05 3.01 -4.62
CA VAL A 69 5.28 3.35 -3.43
C VAL A 69 4.39 4.55 -3.73
N CYS A 70 3.11 4.41 -3.46
CA CYS A 70 2.11 5.46 -3.60
C CYS A 70 1.40 5.68 -2.28
N GLY A 71 1.02 6.91 -2.02
CA GLY A 71 0.33 7.32 -0.80
C GLY A 71 0.20 8.82 -0.74
N ALA A 72 -0.27 9.34 0.39
CA ALA A 72 -0.38 10.78 0.61
C ALA A 72 1.00 11.46 0.66
N ASP A 73 1.03 12.74 0.33
CA ASP A 73 2.23 13.57 0.46
C ASP A 73 2.50 13.95 1.94
N PRO A 74 3.74 13.84 2.44
CA PRO A 74 4.93 13.30 1.77
C PRO A 74 4.84 11.80 1.51
N LEU A 75 5.40 11.36 0.35
CA LEU A 75 5.39 9.95 -0.01
C LEU A 75 5.95 9.06 1.10
N PRO A 76 5.30 7.92 1.39
CA PRO A 76 5.85 6.93 2.31
C PRO A 76 7.21 6.42 1.84
N VAL A 77 8.08 6.11 2.80
CA VAL A 77 9.43 5.59 2.54
C VAL A 77 9.43 4.08 2.69
N LEU A 78 9.78 3.36 1.63
CA LEU A 78 9.97 1.91 1.69
C LEU A 78 11.32 1.62 2.37
N THR A 79 11.28 0.88 3.48
CA THR A 79 12.46 0.59 4.29
C THR A 79 12.93 -0.85 4.17
N ARG A 80 12.06 -1.76 3.69
CA ARG A 80 12.38 -3.17 3.52
C ARG A 80 11.48 -3.84 2.50
N ILE A 81 12.07 -4.71 1.68
CA ILE A 81 11.38 -5.74 0.91
C ILE A 81 11.93 -7.09 1.37
N ASP A 82 11.06 -8.02 1.67
CA ASP A 82 11.42 -9.38 2.08
C ASP A 82 10.33 -10.36 1.62
N ALA A 83 10.57 -11.64 1.80
CA ALA A 83 9.55 -12.66 1.57
C ALA A 83 9.71 -13.83 2.53
N HIS A 84 8.60 -14.49 2.85
CA HIS A 84 8.59 -15.68 3.68
C HIS A 84 7.49 -16.65 3.24
N MET A 85 7.60 -17.89 3.70
CA MET A 85 6.57 -18.92 3.51
C MET A 85 5.79 -19.08 4.82
N PRO A 86 4.55 -18.56 4.93
CA PRO A 86 3.78 -18.61 6.17
C PRO A 86 3.52 -20.05 6.64
N GLU A 87 3.24 -20.95 5.70
CA GLU A 87 2.93 -22.37 6.00
C GLU A 87 4.13 -23.12 6.56
N HIS A 88 5.33 -22.76 6.14
CA HIS A 88 6.60 -23.37 6.57
C HIS A 88 7.28 -22.61 7.71
N ARG A 89 6.79 -21.43 8.06
CA ARG A 89 7.33 -20.55 9.13
C ARG A 89 8.80 -20.20 8.96
N HIS A 90 9.24 -20.03 7.73
CA HIS A 90 10.61 -19.56 7.43
C HIS A 90 10.59 -18.52 6.31
N GLY A 91 11.65 -17.73 6.23
CA GLY A 91 11.89 -16.77 5.18
C GLY A 91 12.92 -17.25 4.16
N MET A 92 13.38 -16.31 3.35
CA MET A 92 14.53 -16.50 2.48
C MET A 92 15.81 -16.65 3.31
N ASN A 93 16.78 -17.41 2.81
CA ASN A 93 18.10 -17.52 3.43
C ASN A 93 18.98 -16.28 3.16
N TYR A 94 18.51 -15.37 2.36
CA TYR A 94 19.23 -14.19 1.89
C TYR A 94 18.49 -12.92 2.33
N ARG A 95 19.25 -11.86 2.54
CA ARG A 95 18.69 -10.52 2.81
C ARG A 95 18.87 -9.66 1.57
N PRO A 96 17.77 -9.18 0.97
CA PRO A 96 17.86 -8.28 -0.16
C PRO A 96 18.51 -6.95 0.22
N THR A 97 19.22 -6.36 -0.73
CA THR A 97 19.74 -5.00 -0.65
C THR A 97 18.74 -4.07 -1.30
N LEU A 98 18.23 -3.09 -0.55
CA LEU A 98 17.26 -2.11 -1.02
C LEU A 98 17.94 -0.81 -1.44
N SER A 99 17.63 -0.31 -2.64
CA SER A 99 18.12 0.96 -3.18
C SER A 99 16.94 1.85 -3.58
N ALA A 100 16.92 3.09 -3.09
CA ALA A 100 15.98 4.11 -3.56
C ALA A 100 16.43 4.66 -4.92
N LYS A 101 15.48 4.84 -5.86
CA LYS A 101 15.71 5.36 -7.22
C LYS A 101 15.07 6.72 -7.45
N GLY A 102 14.46 7.32 -6.43
CA GLY A 102 13.71 8.57 -6.52
C GLY A 102 12.22 8.36 -6.85
N ASP A 103 11.43 9.38 -6.60
CA ASP A 103 9.99 9.43 -6.93
C ASP A 103 9.20 8.18 -6.49
N GLY A 104 9.44 7.70 -5.28
CA GLY A 104 8.76 6.53 -4.74
C GLY A 104 9.20 5.19 -5.36
N ARG A 105 10.26 5.17 -6.19
CA ARG A 105 10.80 3.96 -6.82
C ARG A 105 11.93 3.36 -6.01
N TYR A 106 11.92 2.04 -5.91
CA TYR A 106 12.90 1.25 -5.18
C TYR A 106 13.26 -0.02 -5.96
N VAL A 107 14.47 -0.50 -5.76
CA VAL A 107 14.90 -1.80 -6.27
C VAL A 107 15.51 -2.59 -5.11
N ALA A 108 15.01 -3.79 -4.89
CA ALA A 108 15.60 -4.77 -3.99
C ALA A 108 16.27 -5.86 -4.82
N GLU A 109 17.54 -6.13 -4.54
CA GLU A 109 18.34 -7.13 -5.24
C GLU A 109 18.74 -8.26 -4.28
N GLY A 110 18.90 -9.45 -4.82
CA GLY A 110 19.38 -10.59 -4.03
C GLY A 110 18.28 -11.43 -3.38
N LEU A 111 17.03 -11.32 -3.84
CA LEU A 111 15.98 -12.26 -3.44
C LEU A 111 16.24 -13.64 -4.08
N LEU A 112 15.88 -14.69 -3.36
CA LEU A 112 15.98 -16.06 -3.89
C LEU A 112 14.96 -16.96 -3.19
N PHE A 113 14.13 -17.63 -3.96
CA PHE A 113 13.23 -18.67 -3.48
C PHE A 113 13.86 -20.04 -3.69
N HIS A 114 13.94 -20.83 -2.63
CA HIS A 114 14.65 -22.11 -2.63
C HIS A 114 13.73 -23.32 -2.69
N MET A 115 12.42 -23.11 -2.63
CA MET A 115 11.40 -24.17 -2.73
C MET A 115 10.09 -23.64 -3.32
N PRO A 116 9.31 -24.53 -3.97
CA PRO A 116 8.01 -24.16 -4.52
C PRO A 116 6.97 -23.97 -3.41
N GLY A 117 5.89 -23.30 -3.76
CA GLY A 117 4.73 -23.09 -2.90
C GLY A 117 4.38 -21.62 -2.75
N ARG A 118 3.53 -21.34 -1.76
CA ARG A 118 3.05 -19.98 -1.48
C ARG A 118 4.07 -19.19 -0.68
N TRP A 119 4.58 -18.14 -1.30
CA TRP A 119 5.42 -17.11 -0.67
C TRP A 119 4.60 -15.85 -0.43
N GLU A 120 4.85 -15.19 0.68
CA GLU A 120 4.30 -13.87 0.98
C GLU A 120 5.40 -12.82 0.87
N PHE A 121 5.25 -11.88 -0.08
CA PHE A 121 6.08 -10.68 -0.14
C PHE A 121 5.66 -9.72 0.96
N VAL A 122 6.64 -9.11 1.59
CA VAL A 122 6.47 -8.16 2.68
C VAL A 122 7.18 -6.86 2.36
N PHE A 123 6.45 -5.76 2.50
CA PHE A 123 6.93 -4.40 2.29
C PHE A 123 6.75 -3.61 3.59
N ASP A 124 7.84 -3.22 4.24
CA ASP A 124 7.80 -2.34 5.40
C ASP A 124 7.97 -0.89 4.93
N VAL A 125 7.01 -0.04 5.25
CA VAL A 125 6.93 1.36 4.81
C VAL A 125 6.80 2.27 6.02
N GLU A 126 7.48 3.41 5.98
CA GLU A 126 7.38 4.45 7.00
C GLU A 126 6.68 5.70 6.46
N ALA A 127 5.68 6.17 7.18
CA ALA A 127 4.95 7.40 6.88
C ALA A 127 4.57 8.10 8.19
N GLY A 128 4.89 9.38 8.33
CA GLY A 128 4.53 10.16 9.51
C GLY A 128 5.03 9.57 10.83
N GLY A 129 6.22 8.97 10.85
CA GLY A 129 6.80 8.33 12.03
C GLY A 129 6.16 6.97 12.40
N ARG A 130 5.28 6.45 11.56
CA ARG A 130 4.64 5.14 11.75
C ARG A 130 5.15 4.15 10.71
N ARG A 131 5.47 2.93 11.17
CA ARG A 131 5.77 1.80 10.28
C ARG A 131 4.48 1.03 9.99
N THR A 132 4.26 0.77 8.69
CA THR A 132 3.15 -0.04 8.19
C THR A 132 3.73 -1.19 7.39
N ARG A 133 3.23 -2.39 7.61
CA ARG A 133 3.56 -3.57 6.81
C ARG A 133 2.46 -3.84 5.81
N LEU A 134 2.85 -3.94 4.55
CA LEU A 134 2.00 -4.43 3.47
C LEU A 134 2.48 -5.82 3.08
N ALA A 135 1.56 -6.69 2.69
CA ALA A 135 1.90 -8.04 2.28
C ALA A 135 1.00 -8.50 1.13
N THR A 136 1.51 -9.40 0.31
CA THR A 136 0.76 -10.05 -0.76
C THR A 136 1.35 -11.41 -1.09
N ASP A 137 0.49 -12.36 -1.39
CA ASP A 137 0.89 -13.73 -1.70
C ASP A 137 1.32 -13.88 -3.17
N MET A 138 2.20 -14.85 -3.40
CA MET A 138 2.61 -15.29 -4.72
C MET A 138 2.89 -16.80 -4.68
N ASP A 139 2.26 -17.55 -5.59
CA ASP A 139 2.57 -18.97 -5.79
C ASP A 139 3.74 -19.11 -6.75
N VAL A 140 4.70 -19.96 -6.39
CA VAL A 140 5.90 -20.28 -7.17
C VAL A 140 5.97 -21.78 -7.41
N GLU A 141 6.13 -22.18 -8.66
CA GLU A 141 6.17 -23.58 -9.10
C GLU A 141 7.61 -24.05 -9.37
#